data_9011adab2f6c89e451f2429f2413d002
#
_entry.id   9011adab2f6c89e451f2429f2413d002
#
_cell.length_a   1.000
_cell.length_b   1.000
_cell.length_c   1.000
_cell.angle_alpha   90.00
_cell.angle_beta   90.00
_cell.angle_gamma   90.00
#
_symmetry.space_group_name_H-M   'P 1'
#
loop_
_entity.id
_entity.type
_entity.pdbx_description
1 polymer ?
#
loop_
_entity_poly.entity_id
_entity_poly.type
_entity_poly.pdbx_seq_one_letter_code
_entity_poly.pdbx_strand_id
1 'polypeptide(L)'
;MTQEELFKKLVAHCKEYGFVFPSSEIYDGLGAVYDYGQNGVELKNNIKRYWWDSMVKLHENIVGIDAAIFMHPKTWEASGHVAAFNDPLIDNKDSKKRYRADVLVEEWLAKQDEKIEKEVEKARKRFGADFDEAKYRETSPRVAETAARRDEVHKRFADALNANDLAELRQIIIDCEIACPISGTRNWTEVRQFNLMFSTQMGSTSEGASTIYLRPETAQGIFVNFLNVQKTGRMKIPFGIAQIGKAFRNEIVARQFIFRMREFEQMEMQFFVRPGTEMGWWNEWKNIRMAWHRALGFGDDNYRFHDHDKLAHYANAATDIEYNFPFGFKEVEGIHSRTDFDLGSHQKFSGKKIQYFDPETGESYVPYVVETSIGVDRMFLQVMSAAYTEEQLEGGDSRVVLKFPPALAPIKVAVLPLVKKDGMPEVAQKIVDRLKYDYNVVYDEKDSVGKRYRRQDAIGTPFCVTVDGQTLEDGTVTVRHRDTMQQERVKIEELHAMVDEECSYRKLFKMLNL
;
A
#
# COMPACT_ATOMS: atom_id res chain seq x y z
N MET A 1 6.94 -1.68 -24.48
CA MET A 1 7.65 -1.80 -23.18
C MET A 1 6.99 -2.93 -22.41
N THR A 2 7.77 -3.89 -21.88
CA THR A 2 7.25 -4.95 -21.02
C THR A 2 6.96 -4.41 -19.63
N GLN A 3 6.11 -5.09 -18.86
CA GLN A 3 5.81 -4.70 -17.47
C GLN A 3 7.05 -4.72 -16.57
N GLU A 4 7.97 -5.67 -16.82
CA GLU A 4 9.24 -5.74 -16.09
C GLU A 4 10.16 -4.56 -16.40
N GLU A 5 10.23 -4.13 -17.66
CA GLU A 5 10.98 -2.93 -18.07
C GLU A 5 10.38 -1.66 -17.45
N LEU A 6 9.05 -1.55 -17.43
CA LEU A 6 8.35 -0.45 -16.76
C LEU A 6 8.73 -0.37 -15.29
N PHE A 7 8.69 -1.51 -14.58
CA PHE A 7 9.04 -1.55 -13.16
C PHE A 7 10.50 -1.14 -12.90
N LYS A 8 11.44 -1.62 -13.72
CA LYS A 8 12.85 -1.23 -13.61
C LYS A 8 13.05 0.28 -13.82
N LYS A 9 12.37 0.86 -14.81
CA LYS A 9 12.42 2.30 -15.08
C LYS A 9 11.80 3.11 -13.94
N LEU A 10 10.68 2.66 -13.39
CA LEU A 10 10.05 3.29 -12.24
C LEU A 10 10.98 3.34 -11.03
N VAL A 11 11.64 2.22 -10.69
CA VAL A 11 12.60 2.15 -9.58
C VAL A 11 13.79 3.10 -9.81
N ALA A 12 14.33 3.12 -11.03
CA ALA A 12 15.41 4.04 -11.39
C ALA A 12 14.97 5.51 -11.26
N HIS A 13 13.77 5.84 -11.76
CA HIS A 13 13.18 7.16 -11.65
C HIS A 13 12.98 7.60 -10.18
N CYS A 14 12.50 6.69 -9.33
CA CYS A 14 12.36 6.98 -7.89
C CYS A 14 13.70 7.41 -7.26
N LYS A 15 14.78 6.75 -7.62
CA LYS A 15 16.11 7.08 -7.11
C LYS A 15 16.64 8.40 -7.71
N GLU A 16 16.53 8.56 -9.02
CA GLU A 16 17.07 9.74 -9.73
C GLU A 16 16.40 11.04 -9.28
N TYR A 17 15.09 11.01 -9.03
CA TYR A 17 14.32 12.21 -8.71
C TYR A 17 13.98 12.36 -7.22
N GLY A 18 14.70 11.69 -6.34
CA GLY A 18 14.60 11.90 -4.89
C GLY A 18 13.29 11.45 -4.28
N PHE A 19 12.73 10.33 -4.76
CA PHE A 19 11.56 9.72 -4.16
C PHE A 19 11.93 8.65 -3.15
N VAL A 20 12.74 7.65 -3.54
CA VAL A 20 13.10 6.54 -2.66
C VAL A 20 14.55 6.14 -2.87
N PHE A 21 15.28 5.95 -1.78
CA PHE A 21 16.67 5.48 -1.76
C PHE A 21 16.80 4.19 -0.94
N PRO A 22 17.75 3.31 -1.25
CA PRO A 22 18.16 2.26 -0.29
C PRO A 22 18.63 2.91 1.01
N SER A 23 18.15 2.43 2.15
CA SER A 23 18.59 2.98 3.43
C SER A 23 20.06 2.70 3.66
N SER A 24 20.81 3.71 4.13
CA SER A 24 22.25 3.61 4.43
C SER A 24 23.10 3.22 3.21
N GLU A 25 22.75 3.71 2.03
CA GLU A 25 23.40 3.34 0.76
C GLU A 25 24.93 3.52 0.76
N ILE A 26 25.45 4.49 1.52
CA ILE A 26 26.90 4.71 1.68
C ILE A 26 27.64 3.53 2.34
N TYR A 27 26.89 2.59 2.96
CA TYR A 27 27.38 1.36 3.55
C TYR A 27 26.81 0.12 2.82
N ASP A 28 26.60 0.21 1.51
CA ASP A 28 25.99 -0.84 0.67
C ASP A 28 24.52 -1.15 0.97
N GLY A 29 23.88 -0.32 1.78
CA GLY A 29 22.47 -0.42 2.11
C GLY A 29 22.12 -1.51 3.12
N LEU A 30 20.89 -1.45 3.65
CA LEU A 30 20.29 -2.50 4.45
C LEU A 30 19.14 -3.12 3.65
N GLY A 31 19.19 -4.45 3.44
CA GLY A 31 18.20 -5.15 2.61
C GLY A 31 16.77 -4.97 3.10
N ALA A 32 15.87 -4.60 2.19
CA ALA A 32 14.46 -4.35 2.43
C ALA A 32 14.15 -3.20 3.42
N VAL A 33 15.02 -2.22 3.50
CA VAL A 33 14.82 -0.97 4.22
C VAL A 33 15.13 0.19 3.27
N TYR A 34 14.26 1.18 3.23
CA TYR A 34 14.36 2.30 2.31
C TYR A 34 14.11 3.64 3.01
N ASP A 35 14.76 4.67 2.50
CA ASP A 35 14.57 6.06 2.90
C ASP A 35 13.76 6.79 1.83
N TYR A 36 12.89 7.72 2.24
CA TYR A 36 12.16 8.58 1.33
C TYR A 36 12.89 9.91 1.20
N GLY A 37 13.25 10.26 -0.03
CA GLY A 37 13.90 11.52 -0.33
C GLY A 37 12.94 12.71 -0.29
N GLN A 38 13.42 13.89 -0.69
CA GLN A 38 12.68 15.16 -0.58
C GLN A 38 11.32 15.16 -1.31
N ASN A 39 11.22 14.52 -2.49
CA ASN A 39 9.95 14.40 -3.20
C ASN A 39 9.12 13.22 -2.67
N GLY A 40 9.79 12.15 -2.24
CA GLY A 40 9.13 10.97 -1.69
C GLY A 40 8.43 11.24 -0.37
N VAL A 41 9.07 11.97 0.56
CA VAL A 41 8.47 12.27 1.86
C VAL A 41 7.22 13.14 1.72
N GLU A 42 7.23 14.11 0.80
CA GLU A 42 6.07 14.97 0.55
C GLU A 42 4.91 14.20 -0.08
N LEU A 43 5.18 13.35 -1.09
CA LEU A 43 4.17 12.46 -1.65
C LEU A 43 3.58 11.53 -0.58
N LYS A 44 4.44 10.92 0.25
CA LYS A 44 4.04 10.03 1.34
C LYS A 44 3.17 10.75 2.38
N ASN A 45 3.54 11.97 2.76
CA ASN A 45 2.75 12.80 3.67
C ASN A 45 1.38 13.19 3.07
N ASN A 46 1.34 13.53 1.77
CA ASN A 46 0.10 13.84 1.08
C ASN A 46 -0.84 12.62 1.01
N ILE A 47 -0.31 11.41 0.77
CA ILE A 47 -1.09 10.16 0.82
C ILE A 47 -1.66 9.93 2.22
N LYS A 48 -0.83 10.05 3.27
CA LYS A 48 -1.26 9.90 4.66
C LYS A 48 -2.32 10.93 5.02
N ARG A 49 -2.17 12.18 4.57
CA ARG A 49 -3.15 13.24 4.81
C ARG A 49 -4.47 12.99 4.12
N TYR A 50 -4.45 12.54 2.86
CA TYR A 50 -5.64 12.16 2.10
C TYR A 50 -6.42 11.05 2.83
N TRP A 51 -5.72 10.01 3.31
CA TRP A 51 -6.33 8.93 4.09
C TRP A 51 -6.88 9.43 5.43
N TRP A 52 -6.06 10.15 6.20
CA TRP A 52 -6.43 10.63 7.53
C TRP A 52 -7.66 11.52 7.51
N ASP A 53 -7.65 12.49 6.61
CA ASP A 53 -8.76 13.44 6.51
C ASP A 53 -10.05 12.74 6.03
N SER A 54 -9.95 11.77 5.11
CA SER A 54 -11.10 10.98 4.69
C SER A 54 -11.66 10.11 5.81
N MET A 55 -10.80 9.54 6.67
CA MET A 55 -11.23 8.70 7.79
C MET A 55 -11.77 9.50 8.99
N VAL A 56 -11.01 10.51 9.43
CA VAL A 56 -11.28 11.17 10.70
C VAL A 56 -12.14 12.42 10.55
N LYS A 57 -12.00 13.19 9.43
CA LYS A 57 -12.78 14.41 9.24
C LYS A 57 -14.14 14.19 8.58
N LEU A 58 -14.23 13.19 7.67
CA LEU A 58 -15.45 12.95 6.92
C LEU A 58 -16.42 12.01 7.65
N HIS A 59 -15.98 11.34 8.72
CA HIS A 59 -16.81 10.48 9.55
C HIS A 59 -16.90 11.05 10.98
N GLU A 60 -18.11 11.34 11.44
CA GLU A 60 -18.35 11.92 12.78
C GLU A 60 -18.03 10.95 13.91
N ASN A 61 -18.02 9.66 13.63
CA ASN A 61 -17.83 8.58 14.58
C ASN A 61 -16.46 7.90 14.48
N ILE A 62 -15.47 8.51 13.83
CA ILE A 62 -14.09 8.00 13.79
C ILE A 62 -13.14 9.01 14.42
N VAL A 63 -12.32 8.54 15.35
CA VAL A 63 -11.30 9.33 16.02
C VAL A 63 -9.92 8.74 15.83
N GLY A 64 -8.87 9.55 16.00
CA GLY A 64 -7.50 9.11 15.82
C GLY A 64 -6.77 8.86 17.13
N ILE A 65 -5.78 7.95 17.10
CA ILE A 65 -4.78 7.79 18.15
C ILE A 65 -3.37 7.67 17.55
N ASP A 66 -2.37 7.82 18.40
CA ASP A 66 -0.97 7.48 18.12
C ASP A 66 -0.44 6.62 19.28
N ALA A 67 -0.52 5.30 19.13
CA ALA A 67 -0.07 4.35 20.13
C ALA A 67 1.46 4.12 20.03
N ALA A 68 2.10 3.82 21.15
CA ALA A 68 3.52 3.54 21.20
C ALA A 68 3.93 2.32 20.37
N ILE A 69 5.13 2.35 19.79
CA ILE A 69 5.73 1.20 19.09
C ILE A 69 6.07 0.09 20.11
N PHE A 70 6.69 0.47 21.22
CA PHE A 70 6.98 -0.45 22.31
C PHE A 70 5.76 -0.64 23.20
N MET A 71 5.30 -1.86 23.27
CA MET A 71 4.12 -2.25 24.03
C MET A 71 4.50 -3.37 25.00
N HIS A 72 3.69 -3.55 26.05
CA HIS A 72 3.91 -4.65 27.00
C HIS A 72 3.93 -6.00 26.26
N PRO A 73 4.90 -6.91 26.50
CA PRO A 73 5.04 -8.18 25.79
C PRO A 73 3.76 -9.03 25.76
N LYS A 74 2.95 -8.99 26.82
CA LYS A 74 1.65 -9.66 26.89
C LYS A 74 0.66 -9.23 25.81
N THR A 75 0.83 -8.05 25.22
CA THR A 75 0.01 -7.63 24.06
C THR A 75 0.21 -8.56 22.88
N TRP A 76 1.45 -8.96 22.63
CA TRP A 76 1.84 -9.84 21.53
C TRP A 76 1.58 -11.33 21.82
N GLU A 77 1.61 -11.71 23.09
CA GLU A 77 1.16 -13.03 23.54
C GLU A 77 -0.35 -13.16 23.38
N ALA A 78 -1.13 -12.16 23.81
CA ALA A 78 -2.58 -12.14 23.71
C ALA A 78 -3.07 -12.16 22.25
N SER A 79 -2.43 -11.41 21.36
CA SER A 79 -2.74 -11.39 19.94
C SER A 79 -2.24 -12.61 19.15
N GLY A 80 -1.44 -13.49 19.78
CA GLY A 80 -0.88 -14.69 19.15
C GLY A 80 0.39 -14.47 18.31
N HIS A 81 0.89 -13.23 18.17
CA HIS A 81 2.05 -12.93 17.33
C HIS A 81 3.34 -13.63 17.81
N VAL A 82 3.54 -13.76 19.11
CA VAL A 82 4.73 -14.45 19.65
C VAL A 82 4.74 -15.94 19.27
N ALA A 83 3.57 -16.58 19.26
CA ALA A 83 3.45 -18.01 19.04
C ALA A 83 3.29 -18.40 17.56
N ALA A 84 2.57 -17.59 16.76
CA ALA A 84 2.05 -17.99 15.46
C ALA A 84 2.46 -17.09 14.27
N PHE A 85 3.15 -15.97 14.51
CA PHE A 85 3.56 -15.07 13.44
C PHE A 85 4.88 -15.55 12.80
N ASN A 86 4.78 -16.64 12.05
CA ASN A 86 5.93 -17.35 11.51
C ASN A 86 5.76 -17.59 10.00
N ASP A 87 6.87 -17.48 9.27
CA ASP A 87 6.98 -17.94 7.88
C ASP A 87 7.64 -19.32 7.81
N PRO A 88 7.13 -20.26 7.00
CA PRO A 88 7.79 -21.51 6.71
C PRO A 88 8.95 -21.28 5.73
N LEU A 89 10.18 -21.45 6.18
CA LEU A 89 11.39 -21.22 5.38
C LEU A 89 12.08 -22.52 4.98
N ILE A 90 12.58 -22.55 3.74
CA ILE A 90 13.37 -23.65 3.17
C ILE A 90 14.60 -23.08 2.46
N ASP A 91 15.75 -23.74 2.63
CA ASP A 91 16.99 -23.35 1.97
C ASP A 91 17.32 -24.31 0.83
N ASN A 92 17.80 -23.78 -0.29
CA ASN A 92 18.42 -24.61 -1.31
C ASN A 92 19.93 -24.73 -1.04
N LYS A 93 20.42 -25.96 -0.87
CA LYS A 93 21.81 -26.25 -0.45
C LYS A 93 22.84 -25.83 -1.49
N ASP A 94 22.47 -25.82 -2.77
CA ASP A 94 23.40 -25.52 -3.87
C ASP A 94 23.53 -24.02 -4.11
N SER A 95 22.39 -23.29 -4.15
CA SER A 95 22.40 -21.85 -4.31
C SER A 95 22.69 -21.09 -3.01
N LYS A 96 22.60 -21.78 -1.86
CA LYS A 96 22.66 -21.18 -0.50
C LYS A 96 21.64 -20.04 -0.29
N LYS A 97 20.55 -20.08 -1.04
CA LYS A 97 19.47 -19.07 -0.95
C LYS A 97 18.28 -19.64 -0.19
N ARG A 98 17.63 -18.74 0.54
CA ARG A 98 16.46 -19.01 1.36
C ARG A 98 15.20 -18.58 0.65
N TYR A 99 14.15 -19.37 0.79
CA TYR A 99 12.83 -19.16 0.19
C TYR A 99 11.73 -19.41 1.22
N ARG A 100 10.58 -18.81 0.99
CA ARG A 100 9.34 -19.19 1.67
C ARG A 100 8.83 -20.46 0.99
N ALA A 101 8.62 -21.50 1.77
CA ALA A 101 8.16 -22.79 1.26
C ALA A 101 6.73 -22.70 0.71
N ASP A 102 5.85 -21.95 1.39
CA ASP A 102 4.49 -21.67 0.94
C ASP A 102 4.47 -20.94 -0.41
N VAL A 103 5.25 -19.89 -0.58
CA VAL A 103 5.33 -19.13 -1.85
C VAL A 103 5.84 -20.00 -3.01
N LEU A 104 6.78 -20.92 -2.76
CA LEU A 104 7.24 -21.84 -3.80
C LEU A 104 6.10 -22.74 -4.31
N VAL A 105 5.23 -23.19 -3.42
CA VAL A 105 4.06 -24.01 -3.78
C VAL A 105 3.01 -23.16 -4.50
N GLU A 106 2.71 -21.94 -4.01
CA GLU A 106 1.79 -21.00 -4.66
C GLU A 106 2.24 -20.66 -6.09
N GLU A 107 3.53 -20.37 -6.30
CA GLU A 107 4.09 -20.12 -7.63
C GLU A 107 3.97 -21.35 -8.55
N TRP A 108 4.06 -22.55 -8.00
CA TRP A 108 3.86 -23.79 -8.77
C TRP A 108 2.39 -23.94 -9.17
N LEU A 109 1.44 -23.71 -8.24
CA LEU A 109 -0.01 -23.74 -8.51
C LEU A 109 -0.39 -22.71 -9.59
N ALA A 110 0.08 -21.48 -9.46
CA ALA A 110 -0.15 -20.42 -10.47
C ALA A 110 0.36 -20.82 -11.86
N LYS A 111 1.52 -21.50 -11.95
CA LYS A 111 2.04 -22.03 -13.23
C LYS A 111 1.16 -23.13 -13.82
N GLN A 112 0.48 -23.93 -12.97
CA GLN A 112 -0.47 -24.93 -13.51
C GLN A 112 -1.71 -24.22 -14.08
N ASP A 113 -2.24 -23.19 -13.39
CA ASP A 113 -3.35 -22.38 -13.90
C ASP A 113 -2.99 -21.70 -15.23
N GLU A 114 -1.80 -21.11 -15.33
CA GLU A 114 -1.32 -20.56 -16.61
C GLU A 114 -1.24 -21.59 -17.74
N LYS A 115 -0.85 -22.84 -17.44
CA LYS A 115 -0.81 -23.90 -18.44
C LYS A 115 -2.21 -24.27 -18.92
N ILE A 116 -3.17 -24.36 -17.98
CA ILE A 116 -4.58 -24.62 -18.29
C ILE A 116 -5.12 -23.52 -19.18
N GLU A 117 -4.95 -22.26 -18.81
CA GLU A 117 -5.45 -21.10 -19.57
C GLU A 117 -4.83 -21.03 -20.99
N LYS A 118 -3.52 -21.28 -21.11
CA LYS A 118 -2.84 -21.33 -22.40
C LYS A 118 -3.40 -22.43 -23.32
N GLU A 119 -3.75 -23.59 -22.80
CA GLU A 119 -4.36 -24.67 -23.59
C GLU A 119 -5.82 -24.33 -23.97
N VAL A 120 -6.59 -23.74 -23.05
CA VAL A 120 -7.95 -23.26 -23.32
C VAL A 120 -7.95 -22.17 -24.39
N GLU A 121 -7.03 -21.22 -24.31
CA GLU A 121 -6.93 -20.13 -25.30
C GLU A 121 -6.52 -20.65 -26.69
N LYS A 122 -5.60 -21.61 -26.76
CA LYS A 122 -5.28 -22.29 -28.04
C LYS A 122 -6.49 -22.98 -28.63
N ALA A 123 -7.29 -23.67 -27.82
CA ALA A 123 -8.52 -24.31 -28.25
C ALA A 123 -9.57 -23.30 -28.72
N ARG A 124 -9.75 -22.19 -28.01
CA ARG A 124 -10.63 -21.09 -28.39
C ARG A 124 -10.25 -20.52 -29.76
N LYS A 125 -8.96 -20.29 -30.02
CA LYS A 125 -8.44 -19.84 -31.32
C LYS A 125 -8.67 -20.88 -32.44
N ARG A 126 -8.65 -22.18 -32.10
CA ARG A 126 -8.82 -23.27 -33.07
C ARG A 126 -10.28 -23.52 -33.42
N PHE A 127 -11.20 -23.46 -32.46
CA PHE A 127 -12.61 -23.82 -32.64
C PHE A 127 -13.53 -22.59 -32.89
N GLY A 128 -13.02 -21.37 -32.66
CA GLY A 128 -13.75 -20.13 -32.98
C GLY A 128 -15.06 -19.98 -32.21
N ALA A 129 -16.12 -19.59 -32.92
CA ALA A 129 -17.44 -19.28 -32.34
C ALA A 129 -18.16 -20.50 -31.72
N ASP A 130 -17.80 -21.72 -32.12
CA ASP A 130 -18.41 -22.97 -31.63
C ASP A 130 -17.69 -23.53 -30.41
N PHE A 131 -16.76 -22.78 -29.83
CA PHE A 131 -15.96 -23.23 -28.65
C PHE A 131 -16.77 -23.22 -27.37
N ASP A 132 -17.05 -24.41 -26.83
CA ASP A 132 -17.59 -24.60 -25.48
C ASP A 132 -16.45 -24.83 -24.48
N GLU A 133 -16.11 -23.76 -23.76
CA GLU A 133 -15.01 -23.76 -22.82
C GLU A 133 -15.23 -24.72 -21.64
N ALA A 134 -16.44 -24.75 -21.08
CA ALA A 134 -16.75 -25.60 -19.92
C ALA A 134 -16.59 -27.07 -20.29
N LYS A 135 -17.15 -27.47 -21.43
CA LYS A 135 -17.00 -28.82 -21.94
C LYS A 135 -15.55 -29.16 -22.29
N TYR A 136 -14.79 -28.21 -22.87
CA TYR A 136 -13.38 -28.43 -23.18
C TYR A 136 -12.52 -28.62 -21.92
N ARG A 137 -12.74 -27.82 -20.88
CA ARG A 137 -12.04 -27.98 -19.59
C ARG A 137 -12.28 -29.36 -18.97
N GLU A 138 -13.49 -29.89 -19.08
CA GLU A 138 -13.87 -31.20 -18.55
C GLU A 138 -13.36 -32.38 -19.41
N THR A 139 -13.44 -32.24 -20.74
CA THR A 139 -13.19 -33.38 -21.65
C THR A 139 -11.77 -33.44 -22.23
N SER A 140 -10.99 -32.36 -22.17
CA SER A 140 -9.61 -32.34 -22.67
C SER A 140 -8.69 -33.09 -21.71
N PRO A 141 -8.08 -34.23 -22.09
CA PRO A 141 -7.26 -35.02 -21.17
C PRO A 141 -6.14 -34.22 -20.51
N ARG A 142 -5.46 -33.34 -21.29
CA ARG A 142 -4.37 -32.50 -20.78
C ARG A 142 -4.84 -31.46 -19.77
N VAL A 143 -5.98 -30.83 -20.02
CA VAL A 143 -6.54 -29.82 -19.11
C VAL A 143 -7.05 -30.51 -17.85
N ALA A 144 -7.83 -31.59 -17.98
CA ALA A 144 -8.41 -32.33 -16.87
C ALA A 144 -7.32 -32.94 -15.96
N GLU A 145 -6.26 -33.54 -16.53
CA GLU A 145 -5.16 -34.12 -15.76
C GLU A 145 -4.36 -33.02 -14.99
N THR A 146 -4.07 -31.89 -15.69
CA THR A 146 -3.37 -30.77 -15.05
C THR A 146 -4.22 -30.15 -13.94
N ALA A 147 -5.52 -29.99 -14.17
CA ALA A 147 -6.46 -29.45 -13.17
C ALA A 147 -6.59 -30.40 -11.97
N ALA A 148 -6.76 -31.70 -12.19
CA ALA A 148 -6.86 -32.68 -11.11
C ALA A 148 -5.59 -32.69 -10.22
N ARG A 149 -4.41 -32.67 -10.83
CA ARG A 149 -3.15 -32.59 -10.08
C ARG A 149 -3.01 -31.26 -9.33
N ARG A 150 -3.41 -30.13 -9.96
CA ARG A 150 -3.42 -28.83 -9.32
C ARG A 150 -4.34 -28.83 -8.09
N ASP A 151 -5.55 -29.38 -8.21
CA ASP A 151 -6.55 -29.43 -7.13
C ASP A 151 -6.10 -30.34 -5.98
N GLU A 152 -5.49 -31.49 -6.29
CA GLU A 152 -4.89 -32.37 -5.29
C GLU A 152 -3.80 -31.65 -4.49
N VAL A 153 -2.86 -30.99 -5.18
CA VAL A 153 -1.76 -30.25 -4.55
C VAL A 153 -2.31 -29.08 -3.75
N HIS A 154 -3.29 -28.34 -4.28
CA HIS A 154 -3.93 -27.24 -3.58
C HIS A 154 -4.58 -27.70 -2.27
N LYS A 155 -5.29 -28.83 -2.28
CA LYS A 155 -5.88 -29.40 -1.07
C LYS A 155 -4.82 -29.80 -0.04
N ARG A 156 -3.79 -30.57 -0.45
CA ARG A 156 -2.67 -30.98 0.42
C ARG A 156 -1.97 -29.76 1.03
N PHE A 157 -1.74 -28.74 0.22
CA PHE A 157 -1.13 -27.48 0.64
C PHE A 157 -1.98 -26.74 1.69
N ALA A 158 -3.27 -26.62 1.45
CA ALA A 158 -4.20 -26.02 2.41
C ALA A 158 -4.24 -26.80 3.73
N ASP A 159 -4.29 -28.13 3.67
CA ASP A 159 -4.28 -29.02 4.83
C ASP A 159 -2.97 -28.89 5.62
N ALA A 160 -1.81 -28.87 4.93
CA ALA A 160 -0.49 -28.71 5.54
C ALA A 160 -0.33 -27.34 6.26
N LEU A 161 -0.80 -26.27 5.63
CA LEU A 161 -0.79 -24.95 6.26
C LEU A 161 -1.72 -24.88 7.48
N ASN A 162 -2.91 -25.48 7.39
CA ASN A 162 -3.87 -25.50 8.49
C ASN A 162 -3.36 -26.28 9.72
N ALA A 163 -2.70 -27.42 9.45
CA ALA A 163 -2.12 -28.27 10.49
C ALA A 163 -0.73 -27.79 10.95
N ASN A 164 -0.17 -26.74 10.30
CA ASN A 164 1.20 -26.32 10.47
C ASN A 164 2.21 -27.48 10.27
N ASP A 165 1.93 -28.35 9.28
CA ASP A 165 2.75 -29.51 8.96
C ASP A 165 3.88 -29.12 7.99
N LEU A 166 5.02 -28.79 8.57
CA LEU A 166 6.22 -28.40 7.82
C LEU A 166 6.83 -29.55 7.02
N ALA A 167 6.64 -30.79 7.49
CA ALA A 167 7.14 -31.97 6.79
C ALA A 167 6.34 -32.23 5.51
N GLU A 168 5.01 -32.14 5.58
CA GLU A 168 4.13 -32.25 4.43
C GLU A 168 4.37 -31.10 3.44
N LEU A 169 4.56 -29.87 3.92
CA LEU A 169 4.89 -28.73 3.06
C LEU A 169 6.18 -28.97 2.26
N ARG A 170 7.21 -29.54 2.90
CA ARG A 170 8.43 -29.95 2.21
C ARG A 170 8.16 -31.08 1.21
N GLN A 171 7.35 -32.07 1.60
CA GLN A 171 7.02 -33.20 0.74
C GLN A 171 6.31 -32.75 -0.54
N ILE A 172 5.39 -31.78 -0.45
CA ILE A 172 4.73 -31.17 -1.61
C ILE A 172 5.77 -30.54 -2.57
N ILE A 173 6.77 -29.81 -2.04
CA ILE A 173 7.85 -29.22 -2.85
C ILE A 173 8.63 -30.29 -3.61
N ILE A 174 8.88 -31.43 -2.97
CA ILE A 174 9.59 -32.58 -3.58
C ILE A 174 8.72 -33.25 -4.63
N ASP A 175 7.46 -33.58 -4.30
CA ASP A 175 6.53 -34.29 -5.18
C ASP A 175 6.16 -33.49 -6.44
N CYS A 176 6.07 -32.16 -6.29
CA CYS A 176 5.86 -31.23 -7.39
C CYS A 176 7.14 -30.91 -8.17
N GLU A 177 8.26 -31.52 -7.78
CA GLU A 177 9.57 -31.31 -8.40
C GLU A 177 9.96 -29.83 -8.53
N ILE A 178 9.62 -29.02 -7.52
CA ILE A 178 9.88 -27.59 -7.53
C ILE A 178 11.39 -27.35 -7.48
N ALA A 179 11.91 -26.71 -8.53
CA ALA A 179 13.32 -26.37 -8.64
C ALA A 179 13.61 -24.98 -8.08
N CYS A 180 14.80 -24.82 -7.55
CA CYS A 180 15.29 -23.50 -7.11
C CYS A 180 15.34 -22.51 -8.29
N PRO A 181 14.73 -21.32 -8.17
CA PRO A 181 14.72 -20.34 -9.24
C PRO A 181 16.11 -19.85 -9.70
N ILE A 182 17.13 -19.99 -8.85
CA ILE A 182 18.50 -19.53 -9.13
C ILE A 182 19.39 -20.65 -9.65
N SER A 183 19.46 -21.79 -8.92
CA SER A 183 20.36 -22.89 -9.29
C SER A 183 19.71 -23.92 -10.22
N GLY A 184 18.38 -23.93 -10.35
CA GLY A 184 17.66 -24.98 -11.06
C GLY A 184 17.65 -26.34 -10.38
N THR A 185 18.32 -26.49 -9.22
CA THR A 185 18.40 -27.76 -8.49
C THR A 185 17.23 -27.93 -7.52
N ARG A 186 17.01 -29.19 -7.09
CA ARG A 186 15.94 -29.58 -6.14
C ARG A 186 16.51 -30.00 -4.79
N ASN A 187 17.70 -29.56 -4.46
CA ASN A 187 18.42 -29.95 -3.23
C ASN A 187 17.98 -29.06 -2.05
N TRP A 188 16.79 -29.37 -1.50
CA TRP A 188 16.16 -28.62 -0.44
C TRP A 188 16.51 -29.13 0.97
N THR A 189 16.58 -28.22 1.94
CA THR A 189 16.66 -28.54 3.37
C THR A 189 15.30 -28.95 3.93
N GLU A 190 15.22 -29.19 5.24
CA GLU A 190 13.96 -29.20 5.97
C GLU A 190 13.34 -27.80 6.00
N VAL A 191 11.99 -27.74 6.02
CA VAL A 191 11.25 -26.50 6.27
C VAL A 191 11.33 -26.18 7.76
N ARG A 192 11.59 -24.91 8.09
CA ARG A 192 11.67 -24.41 9.47
C ARG A 192 10.82 -23.18 9.62
N GLN A 193 10.15 -23.04 10.76
CA GLN A 193 9.45 -21.81 11.08
C GLN A 193 10.44 -20.70 11.46
N PHE A 194 10.12 -19.50 10.99
CA PHE A 194 10.88 -18.30 11.31
C PHE A 194 9.91 -17.22 11.79
N ASN A 195 10.08 -16.79 13.06
CA ASN A 195 9.26 -15.76 13.63
C ASN A 195 9.62 -14.38 13.03
N LEU A 196 8.61 -13.66 12.58
CA LEU A 196 8.76 -12.35 11.94
C LEU A 196 8.84 -11.19 12.93
N MET A 197 8.72 -11.43 14.24
CA MET A 197 8.85 -10.39 15.26
C MET A 197 10.30 -9.96 15.42
N PHE A 198 10.56 -8.66 15.29
CA PHE A 198 11.80 -8.10 15.82
C PHE A 198 11.71 -7.94 17.35
N SER A 199 12.77 -8.29 18.05
CA SER A 199 12.87 -8.12 19.50
C SER A 199 14.13 -7.39 19.90
N THR A 200 14.08 -6.74 21.06
CA THR A 200 15.24 -6.13 21.72
C THR A 200 15.12 -6.29 23.23
N GLN A 201 16.19 -5.93 23.95
CA GLN A 201 16.24 -6.03 25.40
C GLN A 201 16.04 -4.64 26.02
N MET A 202 15.21 -4.57 27.05
CA MET A 202 14.99 -3.37 27.86
C MET A 202 15.40 -3.65 29.32
N GLY A 203 16.35 -2.89 29.83
CA GLY A 203 16.89 -3.02 31.17
C GLY A 203 18.36 -2.63 31.24
N SER A 204 18.85 -2.34 32.43
CA SER A 204 20.23 -1.86 32.65
C SER A 204 21.26 -2.97 32.82
N THR A 205 20.83 -4.21 33.05
CA THR A 205 21.70 -5.38 33.24
C THR A 205 21.19 -6.56 32.46
N SER A 206 22.09 -7.45 32.03
CA SER A 206 21.72 -8.66 31.28
C SER A 206 20.84 -9.63 32.07
N GLU A 207 20.98 -9.64 33.40
CA GLU A 207 20.21 -10.53 34.31
C GLU A 207 18.79 -10.00 34.61
N GLY A 208 18.58 -8.68 34.46
CA GLY A 208 17.30 -8.02 34.73
C GLY A 208 16.61 -7.50 33.46
N ALA A 209 17.16 -7.78 32.27
CA ALA A 209 16.60 -7.30 31.02
C ALA A 209 15.34 -8.08 30.63
N SER A 210 14.30 -7.35 30.23
CA SER A 210 13.07 -7.92 29.65
C SER A 210 13.09 -7.84 28.15
N THR A 211 12.65 -8.91 27.48
CA THR A 211 12.46 -8.90 26.02
C THR A 211 11.23 -8.06 25.67
N ILE A 212 11.42 -7.08 24.81
CA ILE A 212 10.33 -6.32 24.19
C ILE A 212 10.38 -6.47 22.67
N TYR A 213 9.28 -6.19 22.02
CA TYR A 213 9.13 -6.38 20.58
C TYR A 213 8.87 -5.05 19.87
N LEU A 214 9.35 -4.93 18.64
CA LEU A 214 8.88 -3.91 17.71
C LEU A 214 7.54 -4.37 17.14
N ARG A 215 6.52 -3.51 17.19
CA ARG A 215 5.17 -3.90 16.74
C ARG A 215 5.17 -4.33 15.26
N PRO A 216 4.60 -5.50 14.92
CA PRO A 216 4.48 -5.97 13.54
C PRO A 216 3.26 -5.41 12.81
N GLU A 217 2.36 -4.75 13.56
CA GLU A 217 1.14 -4.09 13.08
C GLU A 217 0.71 -2.97 14.02
N THR A 218 -0.16 -2.09 13.54
CA THR A 218 -0.69 -0.98 14.34
C THR A 218 -2.01 -1.31 15.06
N ALA A 219 -2.70 -2.40 14.69
CA ALA A 219 -4.00 -2.79 15.22
C ALA A 219 -4.02 -2.95 16.74
N GLN A 220 -3.02 -3.64 17.29
CA GLN A 220 -3.01 -3.98 18.72
C GLN A 220 -2.96 -2.74 19.62
N GLY A 221 -2.31 -1.67 19.16
CA GLY A 221 -2.31 -0.37 19.84
C GLY A 221 -3.71 0.23 19.95
N ILE A 222 -4.57 -0.01 18.96
CA ILE A 222 -5.97 0.42 18.97
C ILE A 222 -6.75 -0.41 19.98
N PHE A 223 -6.63 -1.74 19.95
CA PHE A 223 -7.42 -2.63 20.82
C PHE A 223 -7.13 -2.42 22.30
N VAL A 224 -5.84 -2.28 22.70
CA VAL A 224 -5.51 -2.05 24.11
C VAL A 224 -5.93 -0.67 24.61
N ASN A 225 -6.18 0.28 23.70
CA ASN A 225 -6.68 1.62 24.00
C ASN A 225 -8.18 1.80 23.82
N PHE A 226 -8.93 0.74 23.44
CA PHE A 226 -10.36 0.82 23.18
C PHE A 226 -11.12 1.52 24.32
N LEU A 227 -10.97 1.07 25.57
CA LEU A 227 -11.67 1.65 26.72
C LEU A 227 -11.24 3.09 27.02
N ASN A 228 -9.96 3.42 26.82
CA ASN A 228 -9.45 4.77 27.02
C ASN A 228 -10.14 5.74 26.04
N VAL A 229 -10.15 5.40 24.77
CA VAL A 229 -10.75 6.22 23.71
C VAL A 229 -12.26 6.30 23.87
N GLN A 230 -12.92 5.16 24.10
CA GLN A 230 -14.38 5.10 24.27
C GLN A 230 -14.85 6.00 25.41
N LYS A 231 -14.16 5.95 26.57
CA LYS A 231 -14.55 6.73 27.75
C LYS A 231 -14.23 8.21 27.61
N THR A 232 -13.01 8.53 27.17
CA THR A 232 -12.56 9.95 27.06
C THR A 232 -13.27 10.69 25.94
N GLY A 233 -13.52 10.00 24.82
CA GLY A 233 -14.27 10.53 23.68
C GLY A 233 -15.80 10.41 23.84
N ARG A 234 -16.29 9.73 24.89
CA ARG A 234 -17.72 9.41 25.06
C ARG A 234 -18.32 8.75 23.82
N MET A 235 -17.51 7.89 23.17
CA MET A 235 -17.90 7.26 21.90
C MET A 235 -19.02 6.25 22.12
N LYS A 236 -19.96 6.27 21.19
CA LYS A 236 -21.05 5.28 21.10
C LYS A 236 -20.81 4.34 19.93
N ILE A 237 -21.11 3.08 20.09
CA ILE A 237 -21.05 2.09 19.00
C ILE A 237 -22.21 2.35 18.01
N PRO A 238 -21.97 2.35 16.68
CA PRO A 238 -20.68 2.04 16.03
C PRO A 238 -19.72 3.23 16.00
N PHE A 239 -18.43 2.99 16.28
CA PHE A 239 -17.39 4.00 16.11
C PHE A 239 -16.05 3.37 15.73
N GLY A 240 -15.18 4.17 15.09
CA GLY A 240 -13.86 3.74 14.68
C GLY A 240 -12.71 4.45 15.40
N ILE A 241 -11.57 3.77 15.47
CA ILE A 241 -10.31 4.34 15.92
C ILE A 241 -9.29 4.16 14.81
N ALA A 242 -8.73 5.26 14.33
CA ALA A 242 -7.77 5.31 13.24
C ALA A 242 -6.35 5.58 13.76
N GLN A 243 -5.35 4.98 13.12
CA GLN A 243 -3.92 5.21 13.43
C GLN A 243 -3.09 5.14 12.15
N ILE A 244 -2.06 5.99 12.08
CA ILE A 244 -0.96 5.86 11.13
C ILE A 244 0.31 5.63 11.92
N GLY A 245 1.10 4.63 11.55
CA GLY A 245 2.34 4.39 12.28
C GLY A 245 3.25 3.34 11.67
N LYS A 246 4.50 3.35 12.11
CA LYS A 246 5.51 2.36 11.76
C LYS A 246 5.17 0.99 12.30
N ALA A 247 5.44 -0.03 11.46
CA ALA A 247 5.40 -1.44 11.82
C ALA A 247 6.66 -2.15 11.28
N PHE A 248 7.00 -3.29 11.88
CA PHE A 248 8.28 -3.95 11.65
C PHE A 248 8.06 -5.47 11.50
N ARG A 249 8.55 -6.03 10.38
CA ARG A 249 8.51 -7.47 10.16
C ARG A 249 9.86 -7.96 9.66
N ASN A 250 10.43 -8.94 10.32
CA ASN A 250 11.74 -9.49 9.95
C ASN A 250 11.64 -10.34 8.68
N GLU A 251 11.24 -9.71 7.59
CA GLU A 251 11.07 -10.32 6.28
C GLU A 251 12.39 -10.91 5.78
N ILE A 252 12.39 -12.19 5.47
CA ILE A 252 13.57 -12.90 4.95
C ILE A 252 13.67 -12.76 3.43
N VAL A 253 12.53 -12.79 2.74
CA VAL A 253 12.44 -12.69 1.29
C VAL A 253 11.78 -11.37 0.93
N ALA A 254 12.58 -10.31 0.94
CA ALA A 254 12.15 -9.02 0.42
C ALA A 254 12.23 -9.02 -1.11
N ARG A 255 11.13 -8.68 -1.76
CA ARG A 255 11.03 -8.58 -3.22
C ARG A 255 10.19 -7.36 -3.60
N GLN A 256 10.31 -6.93 -4.85
CA GLN A 256 9.45 -5.92 -5.44
C GLN A 256 9.58 -4.53 -4.81
N PHE A 257 10.85 -4.10 -4.54
CA PHE A 257 11.14 -2.76 -4.06
C PHE A 257 10.41 -2.48 -2.74
N ILE A 258 9.71 -1.34 -2.60
CA ILE A 258 8.98 -0.94 -1.38
C ILE A 258 7.66 -1.70 -1.17
N PHE A 259 7.32 -2.68 -2.01
CA PHE A 259 6.11 -3.48 -1.82
C PHE A 259 6.19 -4.38 -0.58
N ARG A 260 7.38 -4.90 -0.26
CA ARG A 260 7.62 -5.72 0.94
C ARG A 260 8.93 -5.31 1.61
N MET A 261 8.80 -4.70 2.78
CA MET A 261 9.90 -4.13 3.56
C MET A 261 9.91 -4.67 4.99
N ARG A 262 11.06 -4.51 5.66
CA ARG A 262 11.24 -4.86 7.08
C ARG A 262 10.73 -3.78 8.03
N GLU A 263 10.80 -2.54 7.63
CA GLU A 263 10.25 -1.37 8.28
C GLU A 263 9.32 -0.67 7.30
N PHE A 264 8.05 -0.52 7.66
CA PHE A 264 7.01 0.06 6.81
C PHE A 264 6.03 0.87 7.63
N GLU A 265 5.09 1.52 6.99
CA GLU A 265 4.02 2.30 7.65
C GLU A 265 2.66 1.75 7.28
N GLN A 266 1.75 1.66 8.28
CA GLN A 266 0.35 1.30 8.06
C GLN A 266 -0.55 2.50 8.36
N MET A 267 -1.64 2.60 7.61
CA MET A 267 -2.82 3.41 7.90
C MET A 267 -3.94 2.43 8.21
N GLU A 268 -4.41 2.42 9.44
CA GLU A 268 -5.28 1.37 9.93
C GLU A 268 -6.44 1.95 10.74
N MET A 269 -7.64 1.44 10.52
CA MET A 269 -8.83 1.82 11.26
C MET A 269 -9.54 0.55 11.75
N GLN A 270 -9.86 0.52 13.04
CA GLN A 270 -10.65 -0.53 13.67
C GLN A 270 -12.03 0.03 14.01
N PHE A 271 -13.06 -0.50 13.37
CA PHE A 271 -14.45 -0.06 13.52
C PHE A 271 -15.20 -1.01 14.44
N PHE A 272 -15.60 -0.52 15.60
CA PHE A 272 -16.26 -1.29 16.65
C PHE A 272 -17.76 -1.27 16.46
N VAL A 273 -18.36 -2.46 16.40
CA VAL A 273 -19.78 -2.64 16.09
C VAL A 273 -20.47 -3.58 17.07
N ARG A 274 -21.79 -3.54 17.11
CA ARG A 274 -22.59 -4.51 17.88
C ARG A 274 -22.44 -5.90 17.26
N PRO A 275 -22.20 -6.98 18.05
CA PRO A 275 -22.18 -8.34 17.56
C PRO A 275 -23.43 -8.68 16.74
N GLY A 276 -23.23 -9.33 15.58
CA GLY A 276 -24.29 -9.66 14.62
C GLY A 276 -24.59 -8.58 13.58
N THR A 277 -23.94 -7.40 13.66
CA THR A 277 -24.06 -6.34 12.63
C THR A 277 -22.80 -6.19 11.78
N GLU A 278 -21.75 -6.93 12.09
CA GLU A 278 -20.41 -6.81 11.49
C GLU A 278 -20.41 -7.05 9.97
N MET A 279 -21.22 -7.97 9.48
CA MET A 279 -21.25 -8.29 8.04
C MET A 279 -21.84 -7.15 7.20
N GLY A 280 -22.83 -6.42 7.76
CA GLY A 280 -23.37 -5.20 7.14
C GLY A 280 -22.30 -4.12 7.03
N TRP A 281 -21.60 -3.86 8.13
CA TRP A 281 -20.51 -2.88 8.19
C TRP A 281 -19.29 -3.27 7.33
N TRP A 282 -18.95 -4.56 7.27
CA TRP A 282 -17.90 -5.07 6.41
C TRP A 282 -18.18 -4.79 4.92
N ASN A 283 -19.43 -5.04 4.47
CA ASN A 283 -19.84 -4.73 3.10
C ASN A 283 -19.83 -3.21 2.83
N GLU A 284 -20.25 -2.40 3.79
CA GLU A 284 -20.24 -0.95 3.67
C GLU A 284 -18.79 -0.42 3.56
N TRP A 285 -17.90 -0.87 4.44
CA TRP A 285 -16.49 -0.49 4.38
C TRP A 285 -15.80 -0.95 3.10
N LYS A 286 -16.11 -2.11 2.56
CA LYS A 286 -15.63 -2.53 1.22
C LYS A 286 -15.94 -1.46 0.16
N ASN A 287 -17.18 -0.99 0.12
CA ASN A 287 -17.62 -0.01 -0.88
C ASN A 287 -16.98 1.36 -0.65
N ILE A 288 -16.93 1.84 0.60
CA ILE A 288 -16.29 3.12 0.96
C ILE A 288 -14.81 3.10 0.56
N ARG A 289 -14.10 2.03 0.90
CA ARG A 289 -12.66 1.94 0.59
C ARG A 289 -12.38 1.83 -0.91
N MET A 290 -13.17 1.06 -1.64
CA MET A 290 -13.04 0.98 -3.10
C MET A 290 -13.30 2.34 -3.75
N ALA A 291 -14.33 3.08 -3.31
CA ALA A 291 -14.61 4.43 -3.79
C ALA A 291 -13.43 5.39 -3.52
N TRP A 292 -12.80 5.29 -2.34
CA TRP A 292 -11.63 6.09 -1.97
C TRP A 292 -10.44 5.85 -2.91
N HIS A 293 -10.15 4.60 -3.28
CA HIS A 293 -9.11 4.26 -4.26
C HIS A 293 -9.44 4.80 -5.65
N ARG A 294 -10.68 4.60 -6.12
CA ARG A 294 -11.13 5.04 -7.45
C ARG A 294 -11.15 6.55 -7.62
N ALA A 295 -11.41 7.30 -6.54
CA ALA A 295 -11.39 8.76 -6.55
C ALA A 295 -10.05 9.37 -7.00
N LEU A 296 -8.96 8.60 -6.92
CA LEU A 296 -7.64 9.01 -7.44
C LEU A 296 -7.55 9.04 -8.97
N GLY A 297 -8.53 8.45 -9.69
CA GLY A 297 -8.60 8.51 -11.15
C GLY A 297 -7.60 7.62 -11.89
N PHE A 298 -7.11 6.56 -11.27
CA PHE A 298 -6.12 5.64 -11.87
C PHE A 298 -6.74 4.52 -12.73
N GLY A 299 -8.04 4.63 -13.04
CA GLY A 299 -8.79 3.67 -13.85
C GLY A 299 -9.41 2.55 -13.03
N ASP A 300 -10.71 2.35 -13.18
CA ASP A 300 -11.50 1.39 -12.39
C ASP A 300 -11.05 -0.06 -12.62
N ASP A 301 -10.64 -0.40 -13.83
CA ASP A 301 -10.17 -1.73 -14.21
C ASP A 301 -8.83 -2.13 -13.55
N ASN A 302 -8.13 -1.17 -12.95
CA ASN A 302 -6.90 -1.43 -12.21
C ASN A 302 -7.16 -1.88 -10.76
N TYR A 303 -8.42 -1.94 -10.33
CA TYR A 303 -8.80 -2.38 -8.98
C TYR A 303 -9.75 -3.55 -9.04
N ARG A 304 -9.62 -4.47 -8.11
CA ARG A 304 -10.58 -5.55 -7.89
C ARG A 304 -10.66 -5.94 -6.43
N PHE A 305 -11.76 -6.58 -6.04
CA PHE A 305 -11.84 -7.32 -4.79
C PHE A 305 -11.26 -8.72 -4.97
N HIS A 306 -10.60 -9.19 -3.93
CA HIS A 306 -10.15 -10.57 -3.80
C HIS A 306 -10.60 -11.09 -2.43
N ASP A 307 -11.69 -11.84 -2.41
CA ASP A 307 -12.19 -12.46 -1.19
C ASP A 307 -11.30 -13.66 -0.82
N HIS A 308 -11.00 -13.83 0.47
CA HIS A 308 -10.12 -14.89 0.93
C HIS A 308 -10.87 -16.21 1.04
N ASP A 309 -10.42 -17.24 0.34
CA ASP A 309 -10.93 -18.61 0.47
C ASP A 309 -10.66 -19.21 1.85
N LYS A 310 -9.53 -18.81 2.46
CA LYS A 310 -9.11 -19.21 3.79
C LYS A 310 -9.05 -18.03 4.73
N LEU A 311 -9.93 -18.03 5.71
CA LEU A 311 -9.96 -16.98 6.72
C LEU A 311 -8.90 -17.22 7.81
N ALA A 312 -8.32 -16.15 8.32
CA ALA A 312 -7.54 -16.19 9.55
C ALA A 312 -8.45 -16.60 10.73
N HIS A 313 -7.86 -17.20 11.76
CA HIS A 313 -8.59 -17.74 12.91
C HIS A 313 -9.41 -16.69 13.70
N TYR A 314 -9.12 -15.41 13.49
CA TYR A 314 -9.79 -14.28 14.12
C TYR A 314 -10.89 -13.64 13.26
N ALA A 315 -11.04 -14.07 12.01
CA ALA A 315 -11.94 -13.43 11.06
C ALA A 315 -13.06 -14.37 10.62
N ASN A 316 -14.29 -13.81 10.43
CA ASN A 316 -15.39 -14.48 9.78
C ASN A 316 -15.65 -13.99 8.35
N ALA A 317 -14.98 -12.92 7.93
CA ALA A 317 -14.92 -12.46 6.54
C ALA A 317 -13.60 -11.69 6.32
N ALA A 318 -13.01 -11.83 5.13
CA ALA A 318 -11.82 -11.10 4.72
C ALA A 318 -11.86 -10.88 3.21
N THR A 319 -11.49 -9.68 2.78
CA THR A 319 -11.29 -9.32 1.38
C THR A 319 -10.14 -8.35 1.24
N ASP A 320 -9.40 -8.45 0.15
CA ASP A 320 -8.41 -7.46 -0.24
C ASP A 320 -8.94 -6.58 -1.37
N ILE A 321 -8.58 -5.31 -1.35
CA ILE A 321 -8.56 -4.49 -2.55
C ILE A 321 -7.19 -4.70 -3.17
N GLU A 322 -7.16 -5.26 -4.37
CA GLU A 322 -5.96 -5.43 -5.16
C GLU A 322 -5.84 -4.34 -6.22
N TYR A 323 -4.60 -3.92 -6.48
CA TYR A 323 -4.24 -3.04 -7.58
C TYR A 323 -3.35 -3.76 -8.60
N ASN A 324 -3.51 -3.41 -9.87
CA ASN A 324 -2.76 -3.97 -10.99
C ASN A 324 -1.38 -3.28 -11.14
N PHE A 325 -0.43 -3.73 -10.34
CA PHE A 325 0.96 -3.28 -10.41
C PHE A 325 1.66 -3.79 -11.70
N PRO A 326 2.86 -3.26 -12.05
CA PRO A 326 3.66 -3.81 -13.14
C PRO A 326 4.02 -5.30 -13.00
N PHE A 327 3.84 -5.89 -11.82
CA PHE A 327 4.03 -7.31 -11.53
C PHE A 327 2.70 -8.05 -11.26
N GLY A 328 1.57 -7.50 -11.72
CA GLY A 328 0.23 -8.06 -11.61
C GLY A 328 -0.57 -7.56 -10.41
N PHE A 329 -1.80 -8.07 -10.28
CA PHE A 329 -2.69 -7.73 -9.18
C PHE A 329 -2.11 -8.18 -7.83
N LYS A 330 -2.03 -7.24 -6.90
CA LYS A 330 -1.58 -7.47 -5.53
C LYS A 330 -2.34 -6.59 -4.54
N GLU A 331 -2.49 -7.09 -3.35
CA GLU A 331 -3.13 -6.43 -2.21
C GLU A 331 -2.51 -5.04 -1.94
N VAL A 332 -3.38 -4.03 -1.82
CA VAL A 332 -3.04 -2.70 -1.33
C VAL A 332 -3.74 -2.39 -0.03
N GLU A 333 -4.95 -2.93 0.21
CA GLU A 333 -5.73 -2.74 1.42
C GLU A 333 -6.49 -4.00 1.77
N GLY A 334 -6.42 -4.44 3.03
CA GLY A 334 -7.21 -5.52 3.59
C GLY A 334 -8.44 -4.98 4.32
N ILE A 335 -9.59 -5.66 4.19
CA ILE A 335 -10.82 -5.34 4.91
C ILE A 335 -11.33 -6.62 5.55
N HIS A 336 -11.28 -6.68 6.89
CA HIS A 336 -11.52 -7.90 7.65
C HIS A 336 -12.62 -7.70 8.68
N SER A 337 -13.50 -8.69 8.83
CA SER A 337 -14.38 -8.81 9.99
C SER A 337 -13.69 -9.72 11.01
N ARG A 338 -13.19 -9.12 12.11
CA ARG A 338 -12.30 -9.77 13.10
C ARG A 338 -13.07 -10.36 14.29
N THR A 339 -14.39 -10.24 14.33
CA THR A 339 -15.25 -10.63 15.46
C THR A 339 -14.82 -9.92 16.77
N ASP A 340 -14.94 -10.59 17.93
CA ASP A 340 -14.45 -10.11 19.24
C ASP A 340 -13.08 -10.68 19.62
N PHE A 341 -12.41 -11.34 18.70
CA PHE A 341 -11.18 -12.11 18.97
C PHE A 341 -10.13 -11.28 19.74
N ASP A 342 -9.77 -10.11 19.22
CA ASP A 342 -8.71 -9.30 19.81
C ASP A 342 -9.09 -8.75 21.18
N LEU A 343 -10.26 -8.12 21.28
CA LEU A 343 -10.73 -7.57 22.56
C LEU A 343 -10.98 -8.67 23.60
N GLY A 344 -11.55 -9.80 23.19
CA GLY A 344 -11.76 -10.99 24.03
C GLY A 344 -10.45 -11.59 24.52
N SER A 345 -9.45 -11.67 23.65
CA SER A 345 -8.11 -12.15 23.98
C SER A 345 -7.42 -11.23 24.98
N HIS A 346 -7.42 -9.90 24.73
CA HIS A 346 -6.89 -8.94 25.69
C HIS A 346 -7.62 -8.93 27.02
N GLN A 347 -8.94 -9.12 27.03
CA GLN A 347 -9.73 -9.29 28.25
C GLN A 347 -9.25 -10.52 29.05
N LYS A 348 -9.05 -11.65 28.39
CA LYS A 348 -8.57 -12.90 29.00
C LYS A 348 -7.15 -12.74 29.58
N PHE A 349 -6.22 -12.19 28.81
CA PHE A 349 -4.81 -12.07 29.24
C PHE A 349 -4.58 -10.99 30.27
N SER A 350 -5.38 -9.92 30.28
CA SER A 350 -5.26 -8.82 31.24
C SER A 350 -6.06 -9.04 32.52
N GLY A 351 -7.09 -9.91 32.49
CA GLY A 351 -8.08 -10.06 33.55
C GLY A 351 -9.04 -8.87 33.70
N LYS A 352 -8.99 -7.88 32.78
CA LYS A 352 -9.83 -6.67 32.81
C LYS A 352 -11.01 -6.84 31.88
N LYS A 353 -12.21 -6.40 32.31
CA LYS A 353 -13.38 -6.36 31.44
C LYS A 353 -13.20 -5.31 30.34
N ILE A 354 -13.14 -5.75 29.10
CA ILE A 354 -13.08 -4.91 27.89
C ILE A 354 -14.43 -5.01 27.19
N GLN A 355 -15.43 -4.33 27.75
CA GLN A 355 -16.82 -4.38 27.28
C GLN A 355 -17.35 -2.96 27.08
N TYR A 356 -18.22 -2.81 26.12
CA TYR A 356 -19.04 -1.63 25.93
C TYR A 356 -20.37 -1.83 26.69
N PHE A 357 -20.75 -0.83 27.48
CA PHE A 357 -22.11 -0.77 28.04
C PHE A 357 -22.99 0.07 27.13
N ASP A 358 -24.03 -0.54 26.62
CA ASP A 358 -25.03 0.12 25.78
C ASP A 358 -26.14 0.71 26.66
N PRO A 359 -26.20 2.05 26.78
CA PRO A 359 -27.22 2.68 27.64
C PRO A 359 -28.64 2.58 27.08
N GLU A 360 -28.80 2.28 25.79
CA GLU A 360 -30.11 2.18 25.16
C GLU A 360 -30.77 0.82 25.45
N THR A 361 -29.96 -0.24 25.50
CA THR A 361 -30.44 -1.60 25.77
C THR A 361 -30.19 -2.07 27.21
N GLY A 362 -29.30 -1.39 27.94
CA GLY A 362 -28.83 -1.79 29.27
C GLY A 362 -27.90 -3.01 29.26
N GLU A 363 -27.42 -3.45 28.09
CA GLU A 363 -26.56 -4.62 27.92
C GLU A 363 -25.07 -4.24 27.90
N SER A 364 -24.24 -5.18 28.35
CA SER A 364 -22.79 -5.08 28.21
C SER A 364 -22.30 -6.21 27.32
N TYR A 365 -21.48 -5.88 26.32
CA TYR A 365 -20.91 -6.86 25.39
C TYR A 365 -19.49 -6.47 24.97
N VAL A 366 -18.72 -7.47 24.50
CA VAL A 366 -17.46 -7.22 23.78
C VAL A 366 -17.82 -6.87 22.34
N PRO A 367 -17.44 -5.68 21.82
CA PRO A 367 -17.76 -5.31 20.45
C PRO A 367 -17.09 -6.24 19.44
N TYR A 368 -17.75 -6.43 18.29
CA TYR A 368 -17.10 -6.98 17.10
C TYR A 368 -16.37 -5.87 16.35
N VAL A 369 -15.40 -6.27 15.54
CA VAL A 369 -14.49 -5.33 14.88
C VAL A 369 -14.51 -5.55 13.37
N VAL A 370 -14.64 -4.45 12.61
CA VAL A 370 -14.35 -4.41 11.18
C VAL A 370 -13.09 -3.57 10.97
N GLU A 371 -12.08 -4.20 10.41
CA GLU A 371 -10.77 -3.60 10.13
C GLU A 371 -10.68 -3.11 8.70
N THR A 372 -10.04 -1.95 8.50
CA THR A 372 -9.45 -1.55 7.22
C THR A 372 -7.98 -1.25 7.45
N SER A 373 -7.10 -1.90 6.70
CA SER A 373 -5.65 -1.77 6.85
C SER A 373 -4.97 -1.61 5.49
N ILE A 374 -4.24 -0.51 5.32
CA ILE A 374 -3.52 -0.18 4.10
C ILE A 374 -2.04 0.09 4.41
N GLY A 375 -1.14 -0.52 3.64
CA GLY A 375 0.29 -0.20 3.70
C GLY A 375 0.57 1.13 2.98
N VAL A 376 1.10 2.12 3.70
CA VAL A 376 1.46 3.43 3.11
C VAL A 376 2.43 3.26 1.95
N ASP A 377 3.40 2.37 2.11
CA ASP A 377 4.46 2.13 1.14
C ASP A 377 3.94 1.41 -0.12
N ARG A 378 2.97 0.48 0.03
CA ARG A 378 2.25 -0.12 -1.11
C ARG A 378 1.39 0.88 -1.84
N MET A 379 0.68 1.75 -1.10
CA MET A 379 -0.09 2.84 -1.67
C MET A 379 0.82 3.84 -2.41
N PHE A 380 1.98 4.16 -1.85
CA PHE A 380 2.99 4.99 -2.51
C PHE A 380 3.43 4.36 -3.85
N LEU A 381 3.76 3.07 -3.85
CA LEU A 381 4.14 2.35 -5.07
C LEU A 381 3.01 2.32 -6.10
N GLN A 382 1.76 2.14 -5.66
CA GLN A 382 0.57 2.22 -6.51
C GLN A 382 0.47 3.59 -7.19
N VAL A 383 0.55 4.68 -6.42
CA VAL A 383 0.47 6.06 -6.94
C VAL A 383 1.60 6.34 -7.92
N MET A 384 2.83 5.92 -7.61
CA MET A 384 3.97 6.05 -8.52
C MET A 384 3.80 5.23 -9.81
N SER A 385 3.31 3.99 -9.70
CA SER A 385 3.09 3.11 -10.85
C SER A 385 2.00 3.63 -11.78
N ALA A 386 0.93 4.17 -11.21
CA ALA A 386 -0.18 4.76 -11.97
C ALA A 386 0.19 6.07 -12.65
N ALA A 387 1.00 6.90 -11.98
CA ALA A 387 1.37 8.22 -12.47
C ALA A 387 2.48 8.20 -13.52
N TYR A 388 3.35 7.20 -13.52
CA TYR A 388 4.51 7.15 -14.41
C TYR A 388 4.11 6.98 -15.87
N THR A 389 4.44 7.97 -16.69
CA THR A 389 4.08 8.00 -18.11
C THR A 389 5.28 8.46 -18.96
N GLU A 390 5.57 7.73 -20.03
CA GLU A 390 6.51 8.15 -21.08
C GLU A 390 5.70 8.62 -22.29
N GLU A 391 5.87 9.89 -22.65
CA GLU A 391 5.18 10.50 -23.78
C GLU A 391 6.13 10.81 -24.93
N GLN A 392 5.76 10.44 -26.14
CA GLN A 392 6.43 10.89 -27.35
C GLN A 392 5.85 12.24 -27.77
N LEU A 393 6.71 13.17 -28.10
CA LEU A 393 6.35 14.53 -28.47
C LEU A 393 6.55 14.75 -29.96
N GLU A 394 5.94 15.80 -30.48
CA GLU A 394 6.17 16.23 -31.86
C GLU A 394 7.66 16.55 -32.06
N GLY A 395 8.21 16.12 -33.21
CA GLY A 395 9.63 16.29 -33.52
C GLY A 395 10.56 15.16 -33.03
N GLY A 396 10.00 14.05 -32.46
CA GLY A 396 10.76 12.88 -32.04
C GLY A 396 11.42 12.97 -30.66
N ASP A 397 11.15 14.03 -29.92
CA ASP A 397 11.54 14.19 -28.52
C ASP A 397 10.61 13.36 -27.59
N SER A 398 11.01 13.11 -26.38
CA SER A 398 10.22 12.37 -25.37
C SER A 398 10.28 13.05 -24.02
N ARG A 399 9.25 12.82 -23.20
CA ARG A 399 9.27 13.22 -21.79
C ARG A 399 8.79 12.09 -20.87
N VAL A 400 9.38 12.03 -19.69
CA VAL A 400 8.80 11.31 -18.55
C VAL A 400 7.99 12.30 -17.74
N VAL A 401 6.75 11.93 -17.41
CA VAL A 401 5.86 12.74 -16.59
C VAL A 401 5.19 11.88 -15.53
N LEU A 402 5.16 12.38 -14.29
CA LEU A 402 4.37 11.77 -13.21
C LEU A 402 3.01 12.46 -13.10
N LYS A 403 1.95 11.79 -13.58
CA LYS A 403 0.58 12.33 -13.60
C LYS A 403 -0.14 12.08 -12.28
N PHE A 404 0.40 12.60 -11.18
CA PHE A 404 -0.28 12.55 -9.89
C PHE A 404 -1.59 13.35 -9.91
N PRO A 405 -2.63 12.93 -9.17
CA PRO A 405 -3.67 13.86 -8.75
C PRO A 405 -3.00 15.11 -8.14
N PRO A 406 -3.36 16.34 -8.55
CA PRO A 406 -2.66 17.56 -8.07
C PRO A 406 -2.57 17.66 -6.55
N ALA A 407 -3.60 17.17 -5.83
CA ALA A 407 -3.61 17.10 -4.37
C ALA A 407 -2.49 16.22 -3.77
N LEU A 408 -2.01 15.20 -4.48
CA LEU A 408 -0.93 14.32 -4.02
C LEU A 408 0.46 14.78 -4.45
N ALA A 409 0.59 15.66 -5.45
CA ALA A 409 1.88 16.10 -5.98
C ALA A 409 2.81 16.66 -4.87
N PRO A 410 4.11 16.28 -4.85
CA PRO A 410 5.08 16.76 -3.86
C PRO A 410 5.23 18.29 -3.85
N ILE A 411 5.38 18.84 -5.03
CA ILE A 411 5.43 20.29 -5.30
C ILE A 411 4.14 20.66 -6.02
N LYS A 412 3.45 21.72 -5.58
CA LYS A 412 2.20 22.16 -6.19
C LYS A 412 2.44 23.14 -7.35
N VAL A 413 3.40 24.04 -7.17
CA VAL A 413 3.69 25.10 -8.12
C VAL A 413 5.21 25.28 -8.28
N ALA A 414 5.69 25.39 -9.51
CA ALA A 414 7.02 25.86 -9.81
C ALA A 414 6.96 27.27 -10.41
N VAL A 415 7.66 28.23 -9.82
CA VAL A 415 7.70 29.63 -10.29
C VAL A 415 9.04 29.87 -11.01
N LEU A 416 8.95 30.26 -12.27
CA LEU A 416 10.05 30.26 -13.22
C LEU A 416 10.19 31.65 -13.87
N PRO A 417 11.14 32.51 -13.49
CA PRO A 417 11.40 33.73 -14.25
C PRO A 417 11.93 33.37 -15.64
N LEU A 418 11.40 33.94 -16.71
CA LEU A 418 11.82 33.59 -18.07
C LEU A 418 13.31 33.85 -18.28
N VAL A 419 13.78 35.00 -17.77
CA VAL A 419 15.20 35.40 -17.76
C VAL A 419 15.59 35.92 -16.38
N LYS A 420 16.93 35.93 -16.10
CA LYS A 420 17.51 36.37 -14.82
C LYS A 420 17.76 37.89 -14.75
N LYS A 421 16.89 38.70 -15.28
CA LYS A 421 17.05 40.13 -15.36
C LYS A 421 15.68 40.86 -15.46
N ASP A 422 15.72 42.16 -15.54
CA ASP A 422 14.59 43.01 -15.85
C ASP A 422 13.46 42.99 -14.78
N GLY A 423 13.78 42.60 -13.53
CA GLY A 423 12.80 42.53 -12.43
C GLY A 423 11.97 41.26 -12.38
N MET A 424 12.15 40.31 -13.33
CA MET A 424 11.41 39.03 -13.35
C MET A 424 11.71 38.15 -12.16
N PRO A 425 12.98 37.96 -11.71
CA PRO A 425 13.30 37.17 -10.52
C PRO A 425 12.62 37.71 -9.25
N GLU A 426 12.56 39.03 -9.09
CA GLU A 426 11.96 39.67 -7.94
C GLU A 426 10.44 39.45 -7.89
N VAL A 427 9.78 39.53 -9.05
CA VAL A 427 8.35 39.22 -9.16
C VAL A 427 8.08 37.73 -8.91
N ALA A 428 8.89 36.87 -9.49
CA ALA A 428 8.79 35.42 -9.24
C ALA A 428 8.95 35.09 -7.75
N GLN A 429 9.94 35.71 -7.08
CA GLN A 429 10.14 35.52 -5.65
C GLN A 429 8.92 35.98 -4.82
N LYS A 430 8.31 37.10 -5.16
CA LYS A 430 7.09 37.59 -4.49
C LYS A 430 5.92 36.58 -4.65
N ILE A 431 5.80 35.93 -5.81
CA ILE A 431 4.79 34.87 -6.01
C ILE A 431 5.08 33.68 -5.11
N VAL A 432 6.34 33.22 -5.05
CA VAL A 432 6.76 32.16 -4.13
C VAL A 432 6.43 32.54 -2.69
N ASP A 433 6.83 33.74 -2.27
CA ASP A 433 6.63 34.22 -0.90
C ASP A 433 5.14 34.30 -0.51
N ARG A 434 4.24 34.54 -1.46
CA ARG A 434 2.80 34.50 -1.24
C ARG A 434 2.24 33.08 -1.13
N LEU A 435 2.67 32.16 -1.99
CA LEU A 435 2.10 30.81 -2.08
C LEU A 435 2.68 29.82 -1.06
N LYS A 436 3.91 30.04 -0.57
CA LYS A 436 4.62 29.11 0.33
C LYS A 436 3.98 28.90 1.71
N TYR A 437 3.05 29.76 2.11
CA TYR A 437 2.32 29.60 3.38
C TYR A 437 1.32 28.44 3.33
N ASP A 438 0.83 28.11 2.12
CA ASP A 438 -0.22 27.13 1.93
C ASP A 438 0.25 25.91 1.12
N TYR A 439 1.32 26.06 0.31
CA TYR A 439 1.76 25.04 -0.63
C TYR A 439 3.28 24.87 -0.65
N ASN A 440 3.72 23.67 -1.02
CA ASN A 440 5.11 23.43 -1.43
C ASN A 440 5.33 24.05 -2.81
N VAL A 441 6.13 25.10 -2.85
CA VAL A 441 6.45 25.88 -4.05
C VAL A 441 7.95 25.87 -4.29
N VAL A 442 8.36 25.72 -5.54
CA VAL A 442 9.77 25.79 -5.93
C VAL A 442 10.03 27.00 -6.85
N TYR A 443 11.14 27.67 -6.63
CA TYR A 443 11.71 28.66 -7.54
C TYR A 443 12.84 28.02 -8.34
N ASP A 444 12.85 28.19 -9.67
CA ASP A 444 13.93 27.71 -10.52
C ASP A 444 14.23 28.69 -11.67
N GLU A 445 15.48 29.08 -11.80
CA GLU A 445 15.98 29.97 -12.84
C GLU A 445 17.17 29.39 -13.63
N LYS A 446 17.51 28.12 -13.37
CA LYS A 446 18.65 27.45 -13.99
C LYS A 446 18.24 26.83 -15.33
N ASP A 447 19.04 27.05 -16.39
CA ASP A 447 18.80 26.56 -17.75
C ASP A 447 17.61 27.24 -18.48
N SER A 448 17.29 26.75 -19.68
CA SER A 448 16.14 27.23 -20.46
C SER A 448 14.82 26.81 -19.79
N VAL A 449 13.77 27.59 -20.03
CA VAL A 449 12.43 27.32 -19.48
C VAL A 449 11.91 25.93 -19.87
N GLY A 450 12.19 25.45 -21.08
CA GLY A 450 11.82 24.11 -21.53
C GLY A 450 12.48 23.00 -20.69
N LYS A 451 13.76 23.12 -20.33
CA LYS A 451 14.44 22.16 -19.44
C LYS A 451 13.87 22.22 -18.02
N ARG A 452 13.49 23.40 -17.54
CA ARG A 452 12.84 23.55 -16.24
C ARG A 452 11.46 22.88 -16.21
N TYR A 453 10.67 23.04 -17.27
CA TYR A 453 9.39 22.31 -17.40
C TYR A 453 9.60 20.78 -17.36
N ARG A 454 10.61 20.25 -18.07
CA ARG A 454 10.93 18.81 -18.03
C ARG A 454 11.27 18.30 -16.63
N ARG A 455 12.04 19.07 -15.86
CA ARG A 455 12.35 18.73 -14.46
C ARG A 455 11.08 18.67 -13.60
N GLN A 456 10.15 19.60 -13.81
CA GLN A 456 8.90 19.64 -13.07
C GLN A 456 7.93 18.53 -13.51
N ASP A 457 7.87 18.22 -14.80
CA ASP A 457 7.10 17.07 -15.31
C ASP A 457 7.58 15.76 -14.67
N ALA A 458 8.91 15.57 -14.57
CA ALA A 458 9.53 14.37 -14.02
C ALA A 458 9.25 14.16 -12.52
N ILE A 459 9.00 15.20 -11.75
CA ILE A 459 8.63 15.12 -10.32
C ILE A 459 7.13 15.29 -10.07
N GLY A 460 6.35 15.52 -11.13
CA GLY A 460 4.89 15.55 -11.08
C GLY A 460 4.29 16.87 -10.59
N THR A 461 4.98 18.00 -10.71
CA THR A 461 4.46 19.34 -10.38
C THR A 461 3.32 19.71 -11.32
N PRO A 462 2.09 19.93 -10.85
CA PRO A 462 0.93 20.17 -11.72
C PRO A 462 0.98 21.49 -12.47
N PHE A 463 1.54 22.56 -11.85
CA PHE A 463 1.56 23.89 -12.42
C PHE A 463 2.95 24.50 -12.46
N CYS A 464 3.34 25.01 -13.64
CA CYS A 464 4.52 25.85 -13.80
C CYS A 464 4.07 27.27 -14.15
N VAL A 465 4.43 28.22 -13.28
CA VAL A 465 4.12 29.64 -13.41
C VAL A 465 5.33 30.36 -13.98
N THR A 466 5.24 30.88 -15.19
CA THR A 466 6.34 31.63 -15.83
C THR A 466 6.10 33.13 -15.72
N VAL A 467 7.08 33.83 -15.18
CA VAL A 467 7.15 35.30 -15.11
C VAL A 467 7.96 35.78 -16.31
N ASP A 468 7.34 36.59 -17.16
CA ASP A 468 7.90 37.10 -18.41
C ASP A 468 7.77 38.65 -18.54
N GLY A 469 8.10 39.19 -19.72
CA GLY A 469 8.02 40.64 -19.96
C GLY A 469 6.61 41.21 -19.80
N GLN A 470 5.60 40.49 -20.27
CA GLN A 470 4.21 40.89 -20.13
C GLN A 470 3.76 40.94 -18.67
N THR A 471 4.30 40.05 -17.83
CA THR A 471 4.05 40.05 -16.38
C THR A 471 4.38 41.40 -15.74
N LEU A 472 5.46 42.04 -16.19
CA LEU A 472 5.91 43.35 -15.66
C LEU A 472 4.99 44.51 -16.10
N GLU A 473 4.25 44.33 -17.19
CA GLU A 473 3.35 45.33 -17.76
C GLU A 473 1.95 45.25 -17.16
N ASP A 474 1.38 44.06 -17.05
CA ASP A 474 -0.04 43.88 -16.74
C ASP A 474 -0.32 43.00 -15.49
N GLY A 475 0.70 42.49 -14.82
CA GLY A 475 0.55 41.64 -13.61
C GLY A 475 -0.02 40.25 -13.86
N THR A 476 0.02 39.76 -15.13
CA THR A 476 -0.38 38.40 -15.47
C THR A 476 0.83 37.50 -15.63
N VAL A 477 0.66 36.20 -15.43
CA VAL A 477 1.70 35.18 -15.61
C VAL A 477 1.21 34.08 -16.55
N THR A 478 2.13 33.37 -17.16
CA THR A 478 1.79 32.17 -17.93
C THR A 478 1.77 30.96 -16.99
N VAL A 479 0.64 30.28 -16.89
CA VAL A 479 0.49 29.01 -16.18
C VAL A 479 0.50 27.87 -17.18
N ARG A 480 1.44 26.94 -17.04
CA ARG A 480 1.51 25.70 -17.83
C ARG A 480 1.00 24.53 -17.03
N HIS A 481 0.04 23.81 -17.58
CA HIS A 481 -0.51 22.59 -17.01
C HIS A 481 0.35 21.39 -17.40
N ARG A 482 0.77 20.58 -16.41
CA ARG A 482 1.63 19.40 -16.59
C ARG A 482 1.05 18.38 -17.58
N ASP A 483 -0.23 18.04 -17.41
CA ASP A 483 -0.84 16.89 -18.11
C ASP A 483 -1.11 17.18 -19.58
N THR A 484 -1.51 18.41 -19.91
CA THR A 484 -1.87 18.82 -21.28
C THR A 484 -0.78 19.62 -21.98
N MET A 485 0.20 20.16 -21.22
CA MET A 485 1.18 21.17 -21.65
C MET A 485 0.56 22.49 -22.13
N GLN A 486 -0.75 22.65 -22.01
CA GLN A 486 -1.44 23.89 -22.36
C GLN A 486 -0.98 25.02 -21.44
N GLN A 487 -0.97 26.22 -21.98
CA GLN A 487 -0.57 27.44 -21.30
C GLN A 487 -1.69 28.46 -21.39
N GLU A 488 -1.95 29.14 -20.27
CA GLU A 488 -2.93 30.20 -20.18
C GLU A 488 -2.37 31.38 -19.39
N ARG A 489 -2.94 32.58 -19.63
CA ARG A 489 -2.59 33.77 -18.87
C ARG A 489 -3.53 33.94 -17.68
N VAL A 490 -2.95 34.06 -16.48
CA VAL A 490 -3.68 34.19 -15.22
C VAL A 490 -3.11 35.41 -14.46
N LYS A 491 -3.96 36.17 -13.80
CA LYS A 491 -3.50 37.27 -12.93
C LYS A 491 -2.81 36.69 -11.69
N ILE A 492 -1.72 37.32 -11.26
CA ILE A 492 -0.97 36.88 -10.07
C ILE A 492 -1.88 36.80 -8.84
N GLU A 493 -2.87 37.67 -8.70
CA GLU A 493 -3.82 37.67 -7.58
C GLU A 493 -4.78 36.46 -7.58
N GLU A 494 -5.06 35.87 -8.74
CA GLU A 494 -5.94 34.71 -8.94
C GLU A 494 -5.23 33.35 -8.77
N LEU A 495 -3.89 33.33 -8.79
CA LEU A 495 -3.10 32.09 -8.69
C LEU A 495 -3.43 31.24 -7.46
N HIS A 496 -3.58 31.87 -6.30
CA HIS A 496 -3.88 31.15 -5.07
C HIS A 496 -5.20 30.39 -5.18
N ALA A 497 -6.25 31.03 -5.65
CA ALA A 497 -7.58 30.43 -5.79
C ALA A 497 -7.56 29.25 -6.81
N MET A 498 -6.85 29.42 -7.93
CA MET A 498 -6.66 28.37 -8.94
C MET A 498 -5.94 27.15 -8.36
N VAL A 499 -4.85 27.38 -7.63
CA VAL A 499 -4.08 26.29 -7.01
C VAL A 499 -4.92 25.60 -5.93
N ASP A 500 -5.67 26.34 -5.11
CA ASP A 500 -6.53 25.76 -4.07
C ASP A 500 -7.62 24.87 -4.67
N GLU A 501 -8.26 25.31 -5.73
CA GLU A 501 -9.31 24.54 -6.39
C GLU A 501 -8.79 23.17 -6.88
N GLU A 502 -7.59 23.12 -7.50
CA GLU A 502 -7.05 21.92 -8.11
C GLU A 502 -6.22 21.05 -7.15
N CYS A 503 -5.49 21.66 -6.20
CA CYS A 503 -4.56 20.98 -5.32
C CYS A 503 -5.13 20.61 -3.94
N SER A 504 -6.35 21.07 -3.59
CA SER A 504 -6.99 20.66 -2.35
C SER A 504 -7.57 19.24 -2.44
N TYR A 505 -7.64 18.55 -1.31
CA TYR A 505 -8.31 17.23 -1.23
C TYR A 505 -9.82 17.32 -1.43
N ARG A 506 -10.41 18.51 -1.38
CA ARG A 506 -11.87 18.74 -1.51
C ARG A 506 -12.44 18.12 -2.78
N LYS A 507 -11.70 18.20 -3.90
CA LYS A 507 -12.12 17.64 -5.18
C LYS A 507 -12.22 16.11 -5.10
N LEU A 508 -11.22 15.46 -4.48
CA LEU A 508 -11.22 14.02 -4.26
C LEU A 508 -12.32 13.60 -3.29
N PHE A 509 -12.52 14.34 -2.20
CA PHE A 509 -13.53 14.00 -1.20
C PHE A 509 -14.96 14.11 -1.72
N LYS A 510 -15.24 15.09 -2.62
CA LYS A 510 -16.56 15.18 -3.28
C LYS A 510 -16.91 13.98 -4.14
N MET A 511 -15.91 13.20 -4.59
CA MET A 511 -16.12 11.98 -5.38
C MET A 511 -16.48 10.76 -4.52
N LEU A 512 -16.30 10.84 -3.20
CA LEU A 512 -16.52 9.71 -2.30
C LEU A 512 -18.00 9.45 -2.03
N ASN A 513 -18.90 10.42 -2.25
CA ASN A 513 -20.35 10.31 -2.00
C ASN A 513 -20.67 9.84 -0.56
N LEU A 514 -19.89 10.30 0.44
CA LEU A 514 -20.05 10.00 1.87
C LEU A 514 -21.13 10.89 2.49
#